data_b1b78c5cef60fe67106ee371a0880d91
#
_entry.id   b1b78c5cef60fe67106ee371a0880d91
#
_cell.length_a   1.000
_cell.length_b   1.000
_cell.length_c   1.000
_cell.angle_alpha   90.00
_cell.angle_beta   90.00
_cell.angle_gamma   90.00
#
_symmetry.space_group_name_H-M   'P 1'
#
loop_
_entity.id
_entity.type
_entity.pdbx_description
1 polymer ?
#
loop_
_entity_poly.entity_id
_entity_poly.type
_entity_poly.pdbx_seq_one_letter_code
_entity_poly.pdbx_strand_id
1 'polypeptide(L)'
;GLEYWGARDLPFGVVGSVVKNRCLLIGDAACLANPLCYGGIGAAMLSGRRAVESIVEGRPERYSRWISKDRMFDPRFLDAHRIFSSWNDAEIIDAMHPFEKGYSVPRGVFAIFRRPKWARVYMGVFLAFRLGW
;
A
#
# COMPACT_ATOMS: atom_id res chain seq x y z
N GLY A 1 -10.74 4.07 -34.04
CA GLY A 1 -9.99 4.07 -32.78
C GLY A 1 -10.48 2.93 -31.92
N LEU A 2 -9.56 2.05 -31.47
CA LEU A 2 -9.88 1.03 -30.49
C LEU A 2 -9.91 1.70 -29.10
N GLU A 3 -11.10 2.01 -28.60
CA GLU A 3 -11.27 2.39 -27.22
C GLU A 3 -11.32 1.11 -26.36
N TYR A 4 -10.20 0.75 -25.77
CA TYR A 4 -10.13 -0.35 -24.84
C TYR A 4 -10.24 0.19 -23.41
N TRP A 5 -11.43 0.15 -22.85
CA TRP A 5 -11.66 0.42 -21.42
C TRP A 5 -11.68 -0.92 -20.69
N GLY A 6 -10.58 -1.23 -20.02
CA GLY A 6 -10.50 -2.40 -19.14
C GLY A 6 -10.28 -1.97 -17.71
N ALA A 7 -11.30 -2.11 -16.86
CA ALA A 7 -11.10 -2.11 -15.42
C ALA A 7 -10.68 -3.52 -14.98
N ARG A 8 -9.61 -3.61 -14.19
CA ARG A 8 -9.19 -4.86 -13.55
C ARG A 8 -9.11 -4.66 -12.05
N ASP A 9 -9.51 -5.68 -11.31
CA ASP A 9 -9.28 -5.72 -9.87
C ASP A 9 -7.77 -5.75 -9.60
N LEU A 10 -7.31 -4.84 -8.75
CA LEU A 10 -5.93 -4.84 -8.28
C LEU A 10 -5.86 -5.75 -7.04
N PRO A 11 -5.05 -6.82 -7.08
CA PRO A 11 -4.85 -7.65 -5.90
C PRO A 11 -3.99 -6.89 -4.87
N PHE A 12 -4.42 -6.90 -3.62
CA PHE A 12 -3.73 -6.28 -2.51
C PHE A 12 -3.21 -7.31 -1.50
N GLY A 13 -2.10 -6.96 -0.87
CA GLY A 13 -1.43 -7.82 0.09
C GLY A 13 -0.43 -8.75 -0.59
N VAL A 14 0.75 -8.87 0.02
CA VAL A 14 1.83 -9.68 -0.55
C VAL A 14 1.40 -11.14 -0.73
N VAL A 15 1.66 -11.70 -1.90
CA VAL A 15 1.39 -13.13 -2.14
C VAL A 15 2.20 -14.01 -1.17
N GLY A 16 1.68 -15.19 -0.84
CA GLY A 16 2.30 -16.10 0.14
C GLY A 16 3.75 -16.51 -0.18
N SER A 17 4.13 -16.51 -1.47
CA SER A 17 5.52 -16.73 -1.89
C SER A 17 5.83 -15.93 -3.13
N VAL A 18 6.75 -14.97 -3.00
CA VAL A 18 7.23 -14.13 -4.11
C VAL A 18 8.41 -14.74 -4.87
N VAL A 19 8.98 -15.84 -4.36
CA VAL A 19 10.06 -16.61 -4.98
C VAL A 19 9.68 -18.07 -5.04
N LYS A 20 9.67 -18.66 -6.23
CA LYS A 20 9.42 -20.09 -6.43
C LYS A 20 10.31 -20.60 -7.56
N ASN A 21 11.14 -21.59 -7.26
CA ASN A 21 12.12 -22.13 -8.21
C ASN A 21 13.01 -21.03 -8.78
N ARG A 22 12.92 -20.77 -10.10
CA ARG A 22 13.67 -19.74 -10.82
C ARG A 22 12.83 -18.48 -11.14
N CYS A 23 11.64 -18.37 -10.58
CA CYS A 23 10.72 -17.25 -10.80
C CYS A 23 10.67 -16.36 -9.58
N LEU A 24 10.77 -15.05 -9.80
CA LEU A 24 10.54 -14.00 -8.81
C LEU A 24 9.35 -13.15 -9.28
N LEU A 25 8.37 -12.95 -8.42
CA LEU A 25 7.23 -12.08 -8.70
C LEU A 25 7.56 -10.65 -8.27
N ILE A 26 7.25 -9.67 -9.12
CA ILE A 26 7.51 -8.24 -8.87
C ILE A 26 6.24 -7.42 -9.12
N GLY A 27 6.19 -6.22 -8.55
CA GLY A 27 5.07 -5.29 -8.77
C GLY A 27 3.71 -5.91 -8.49
N ASP A 28 2.77 -5.68 -9.38
CA ASP A 28 1.38 -6.17 -9.24
C ASP A 28 1.28 -7.70 -9.26
N ALA A 29 2.18 -8.39 -9.95
CA ALA A 29 2.23 -9.86 -9.92
C ALA A 29 2.56 -10.40 -8.51
N ALA A 30 3.23 -9.61 -7.68
CA ALA A 30 3.48 -9.90 -6.27
C ALA A 30 2.49 -9.22 -5.31
N CYS A 31 1.43 -8.58 -5.83
CA CYS A 31 0.42 -7.82 -5.09
C CYS A 31 1.02 -6.68 -4.25
N LEU A 32 2.01 -5.97 -4.79
CA LEU A 32 2.76 -4.94 -4.07
C LEU A 32 2.17 -3.53 -4.19
N ALA A 33 1.05 -3.34 -4.89
CA ALA A 33 0.36 -2.06 -4.90
C ALA A 33 -0.13 -1.69 -3.49
N ASN A 34 -0.03 -0.40 -3.15
CA ASN A 34 -0.54 0.07 -1.87
C ASN A 34 -2.07 0.14 -1.91
N PRO A 35 -2.77 -0.53 -1.00
CA PRO A 35 -4.23 -0.61 -1.03
C PRO A 35 -4.93 0.72 -0.70
N LEU A 36 -4.28 1.69 -0.06
CA LEU A 36 -4.90 2.98 0.31
C LEU A 36 -4.83 4.02 -0.81
N CYS A 37 -3.73 4.07 -1.55
CA CYS A 37 -3.53 5.07 -2.60
C CYS A 37 -3.48 4.48 -4.00
N TYR A 38 -3.63 3.15 -4.12
CA TYR A 38 -3.53 2.40 -5.38
C TYR A 38 -2.20 2.63 -6.13
N GLY A 39 -1.20 3.14 -5.43
CA GLY A 39 0.14 3.35 -5.96
C GLY A 39 0.87 2.02 -6.15
N GLY A 40 1.41 1.78 -7.36
CA GLY A 40 2.11 0.54 -7.68
C GLY A 40 3.42 0.77 -8.43
N ILE A 41 3.58 1.90 -9.13
CA ILE A 41 4.72 2.17 -10.01
C ILE A 41 6.04 2.13 -9.23
N GLY A 42 6.13 2.86 -8.12
CA GLY A 42 7.33 2.88 -7.27
C GLY A 42 7.67 1.50 -6.70
N ALA A 43 6.65 0.78 -6.23
CA ALA A 43 6.82 -0.59 -5.73
C ALA A 43 7.27 -1.56 -6.83
N ALA A 44 6.74 -1.44 -8.05
CA ALA A 44 7.14 -2.27 -9.19
C ALA A 44 8.60 -2.02 -9.57
N MET A 45 9.02 -0.75 -9.68
CA MET A 45 10.41 -0.38 -10.00
C MET A 45 11.38 -0.87 -8.92
N LEU A 46 11.06 -0.64 -7.65
CA LEU A 46 11.92 -1.01 -6.53
C LEU A 46 12.01 -2.54 -6.38
N SER A 47 10.88 -3.25 -6.49
CA SER A 47 10.87 -4.72 -6.43
C SER A 47 11.61 -5.35 -7.60
N GLY A 48 11.48 -4.80 -8.81
CA GLY A 48 12.26 -5.22 -9.97
C GLY A 48 13.76 -5.09 -9.74
N ARG A 49 14.21 -3.93 -9.26
CA ARG A 49 15.62 -3.70 -8.91
C ARG A 49 16.11 -4.70 -7.86
N ARG A 50 15.38 -4.88 -6.76
CA ARG A 50 15.75 -5.80 -5.67
C ARG A 50 15.76 -7.26 -6.12
N ALA A 51 14.85 -7.65 -7.00
CA ALA A 51 14.83 -8.99 -7.59
C ALA A 51 16.11 -9.23 -8.41
N VAL A 52 16.48 -8.31 -9.30
CA VAL A 52 17.71 -8.41 -10.11
C VAL A 52 18.95 -8.46 -9.22
N GLU A 53 19.08 -7.57 -8.24
CA GLU A 53 20.19 -7.58 -7.28
C GLU A 53 20.34 -8.96 -6.61
N SER A 54 19.23 -9.56 -6.17
CA SER A 54 19.24 -10.86 -5.50
C SER A 54 19.61 -12.02 -6.43
N ILE A 55 19.22 -11.94 -7.72
CA ILE A 55 19.61 -12.93 -8.74
C ILE A 55 21.09 -12.86 -9.04
N VAL A 56 21.63 -11.64 -9.26
CA VAL A 56 23.06 -11.43 -9.54
C VAL A 56 23.94 -11.92 -8.39
N GLU A 57 23.48 -11.74 -7.16
CA GLU A 57 24.17 -12.24 -5.96
C GLU A 57 23.99 -13.75 -5.73
N GLY A 58 23.18 -14.44 -6.52
CA GLY A 58 22.85 -15.86 -6.32
C GLY A 58 22.05 -16.15 -5.04
N ARG A 59 21.34 -15.15 -4.51
CA ARG A 59 20.63 -15.23 -3.22
C ARG A 59 19.16 -14.77 -3.32
N PRO A 60 18.30 -15.48 -4.07
CA PRO A 60 16.92 -15.07 -4.30
C PRO A 60 16.10 -14.93 -2.99
N GLU A 61 16.49 -15.62 -1.92
CA GLU A 61 15.86 -15.51 -0.61
C GLU A 61 16.03 -14.10 0.02
N ARG A 62 17.01 -13.31 -0.40
CA ARG A 62 17.17 -11.91 0.03
C ARG A 62 16.00 -11.05 -0.43
N TYR A 63 15.50 -11.30 -1.64
CA TYR A 63 14.34 -10.61 -2.18
C TYR A 63 13.10 -10.88 -1.34
N SER A 64 12.81 -12.14 -1.05
CA SER A 64 11.67 -12.53 -0.21
C SER A 64 11.76 -11.92 1.19
N ARG A 65 12.95 -11.97 1.79
CA ARG A 65 13.21 -11.37 3.11
C ARG A 65 13.07 -9.85 3.09
N TRP A 66 13.48 -9.19 2.02
CA TRP A 66 13.30 -7.75 1.88
C TRP A 66 11.82 -7.39 1.85
N ILE A 67 11.01 -8.02 1.01
CA ILE A 67 9.56 -7.77 0.95
C ILE A 67 8.91 -7.95 2.33
N SER A 68 9.25 -9.00 3.05
CA SER A 68 8.63 -9.28 4.35
C SER A 68 9.01 -8.29 5.47
N LYS A 69 10.08 -7.52 5.28
CA LYS A 69 10.60 -6.60 6.32
C LYS A 69 10.45 -5.13 5.94
N ASP A 70 10.27 -4.80 4.67
CA ASP A 70 10.20 -3.42 4.24
C ASP A 70 8.87 -2.79 4.66
N ARG A 71 8.95 -1.62 5.26
CA ARG A 71 7.80 -0.86 5.75
C ARG A 71 6.86 -0.40 4.63
N MET A 72 7.32 -0.41 3.40
CA MET A 72 6.53 -0.13 2.22
C MET A 72 5.37 -1.13 2.04
N PHE A 73 5.56 -2.36 2.52
CA PHE A 73 4.57 -3.45 2.44
C PHE A 73 3.96 -3.77 3.81
N ASP A 74 3.85 -2.77 4.69
CA ASP A 74 3.31 -2.93 6.03
C ASP A 74 1.84 -3.40 5.98
N PRO A 75 1.51 -4.50 6.68
CA PRO A 75 0.15 -5.05 6.67
C PRO A 75 -0.92 -4.08 7.18
N ARG A 76 -0.53 -3.04 7.94
CA ARG A 76 -1.45 -1.98 8.40
C ARG A 76 -2.13 -1.24 7.25
N PHE A 77 -1.53 -1.17 6.06
CA PHE A 77 -2.18 -0.60 4.89
C PHE A 77 -3.40 -1.41 4.47
N LEU A 78 -3.29 -2.74 4.49
CA LEU A 78 -4.41 -3.62 4.14
C LEU A 78 -5.52 -3.55 5.20
N ASP A 79 -5.17 -3.47 6.47
CA ASP A 79 -6.14 -3.31 7.55
C ASP A 79 -6.88 -1.97 7.44
N ALA A 80 -6.15 -0.89 7.17
CA ALA A 80 -6.74 0.43 6.96
C ALA A 80 -7.66 0.44 5.71
N HIS A 81 -7.26 -0.22 4.62
CA HIS A 81 -8.09 -0.37 3.43
C HIS A 81 -9.40 -1.12 3.73
N ARG A 82 -9.33 -2.24 4.43
CA ARG A 82 -10.53 -3.02 4.83
C ARG A 82 -11.51 -2.20 5.63
N ILE A 83 -11.01 -1.40 6.58
CA ILE A 83 -11.82 -0.49 7.37
C ILE A 83 -12.43 0.59 6.47
N PHE A 84 -11.62 1.24 5.64
CA PHE A 84 -12.08 2.30 4.74
C PHE A 84 -13.13 1.79 3.74
N SER A 85 -12.93 0.61 3.17
CA SER A 85 -13.87 0.00 2.20
C SER A 85 -15.20 -0.43 2.83
N SER A 86 -15.28 -0.50 4.15
CA SER A 86 -16.54 -0.82 4.87
C SER A 86 -17.37 0.42 5.20
N TRP A 87 -16.86 1.63 4.97
CA TRP A 87 -17.55 2.87 5.31
C TRP A 87 -18.67 3.18 4.31
N ASN A 88 -19.77 3.70 4.85
CA ASN A 88 -20.78 4.35 4.04
C ASN A 88 -20.47 5.83 3.80
N ASP A 89 -21.22 6.49 2.94
CA ASP A 89 -20.98 7.90 2.56
C ASP A 89 -20.98 8.85 3.77
N ALA A 90 -21.87 8.66 4.74
CA ALA A 90 -21.90 9.48 5.95
C ALA A 90 -20.63 9.32 6.80
N GLU A 91 -20.11 8.12 6.89
CA GLU A 91 -18.86 7.82 7.60
C GLU A 91 -17.65 8.41 6.87
N ILE A 92 -17.64 8.37 5.54
CA ILE A 92 -16.59 9.01 4.72
C ILE A 92 -16.61 10.53 4.97
N ILE A 93 -17.78 11.17 4.88
CA ILE A 93 -17.94 12.61 5.14
C ILE A 93 -17.45 12.97 6.55
N ASP A 94 -17.88 12.22 7.58
CA ASP A 94 -17.44 12.45 8.96
C ASP A 94 -15.92 12.29 9.13
N ALA A 95 -15.34 11.27 8.52
CA ALA A 95 -13.90 11.04 8.57
C ALA A 95 -13.11 12.14 7.84
N MET A 96 -13.63 12.70 6.76
CA MET A 96 -12.94 13.72 5.97
C MET A 96 -13.11 15.15 6.53
N HIS A 97 -14.11 15.39 7.36
CA HIS A 97 -14.40 16.70 7.94
C HIS A 97 -13.18 17.43 8.55
N PRO A 98 -12.24 16.77 9.30
CA PRO A 98 -11.06 17.46 9.82
C PRO A 98 -10.13 18.02 8.73
N PHE A 99 -10.27 17.55 7.49
CA PHE A 99 -9.39 17.86 6.36
C PHE A 99 -10.02 18.74 5.29
N GLU A 100 -11.24 19.23 5.48
CA GLU A 100 -11.94 20.12 4.53
C GLU A 100 -11.10 21.35 4.13
N LYS A 101 -10.32 21.89 5.05
CA LYS A 101 -9.41 23.02 4.82
C LYS A 101 -8.00 22.61 4.40
N GLY A 102 -7.86 21.41 3.88
CA GLY A 102 -6.58 20.82 3.47
C GLY A 102 -5.92 19.95 4.55
N TYR A 103 -5.07 19.06 4.07
CA TYR A 103 -4.31 18.15 4.91
C TYR A 103 -3.08 18.83 5.52
N SER A 104 -2.83 18.58 6.79
CA SER A 104 -1.57 18.89 7.45
C SER A 104 -1.27 17.88 8.55
N VAL A 105 0.02 17.63 8.83
CA VAL A 105 0.44 16.67 9.86
C VAL A 105 -0.18 16.99 11.23
N PRO A 106 -0.19 18.24 11.72
CA PRO A 106 -0.82 18.57 13.00
C PRO A 106 -2.32 18.24 13.02
N ARG A 107 -3.05 18.54 11.92
CA ARG A 107 -4.47 18.21 11.81
C ARG A 107 -4.70 16.70 11.81
N GLY A 108 -3.85 15.92 11.12
CA GLY A 108 -3.91 14.46 11.11
C GLY A 108 -3.71 13.89 12.52
N VAL A 109 -2.71 14.34 13.25
CA VAL A 109 -2.45 13.93 14.64
C VAL A 109 -3.64 14.29 15.53
N PHE A 110 -4.16 15.51 15.43
CA PHE A 110 -5.31 15.96 16.22
C PHE A 110 -6.58 15.14 15.90
N ALA A 111 -6.79 14.80 14.61
CA ALA A 111 -7.92 13.97 14.19
C ALA A 111 -7.86 12.55 14.79
N ILE A 112 -6.67 11.95 14.92
CA ILE A 112 -6.48 10.64 15.56
C ILE A 112 -6.98 10.66 17.00
N PHE A 113 -6.61 11.69 17.78
CA PHE A 113 -7.05 11.81 19.18
C PHE A 113 -8.53 12.12 19.34
N ARG A 114 -9.06 12.98 18.48
CA ARG A 114 -10.48 13.38 18.55
C ARG A 114 -11.44 12.33 18.00
N ARG A 115 -10.97 11.48 17.09
CA ARG A 115 -11.80 10.52 16.36
C ARG A 115 -11.16 9.14 16.37
N PRO A 116 -11.08 8.47 17.53
CA PRO A 116 -10.41 7.18 17.67
C PRO A 116 -11.01 6.10 16.76
N LYS A 117 -12.30 6.22 16.39
CA LYS A 117 -12.97 5.34 15.43
C LYS A 117 -12.22 5.27 14.09
N TRP A 118 -11.66 6.37 13.62
CA TRP A 118 -10.97 6.51 12.32
C TRP A 118 -9.45 6.41 12.43
N ALA A 119 -8.92 6.30 13.64
CA ALA A 119 -7.48 6.39 13.91
C ALA A 119 -6.62 5.45 13.06
N ARG A 120 -7.05 4.22 12.83
CA ARG A 120 -6.31 3.24 12.02
C ARG A 120 -6.16 3.69 10.57
N VAL A 121 -7.22 4.24 9.98
CA VAL A 121 -7.18 4.75 8.61
C VAL A 121 -6.29 5.99 8.52
N TYR A 122 -6.43 6.95 9.45
CA TYR A 122 -5.58 8.12 9.51
C TYR A 122 -4.09 7.77 9.66
N MET A 123 -3.78 6.78 10.50
CA MET A 123 -2.42 6.28 10.66
C MET A 123 -1.89 5.61 9.39
N GLY A 124 -2.73 4.84 8.69
CA GLY A 124 -2.38 4.24 7.40
C GLY A 124 -2.06 5.31 6.35
N VAL A 125 -2.91 6.32 6.21
CA VAL A 125 -2.70 7.45 5.29
C VAL A 125 -1.42 8.21 5.65
N PHE A 126 -1.22 8.53 6.95
CA PHE A 126 -0.01 9.20 7.41
C PHE A 126 1.26 8.41 7.09
N LEU A 127 1.23 7.10 7.31
CA LEU A 127 2.35 6.21 7.00
C LEU A 127 2.62 6.17 5.49
N ALA A 128 1.58 6.13 4.65
CA ALA A 128 1.72 6.17 3.19
C ALA A 128 2.45 7.45 2.75
N PHE A 129 2.00 8.62 3.20
CA PHE A 129 2.68 9.89 2.90
C PHE A 129 4.14 9.90 3.36
N ARG A 130 4.41 9.40 4.56
CA ARG A 130 5.78 9.37 5.09
C ARG A 130 6.71 8.43 4.32
N LEU A 131 6.20 7.41 3.69
CA LEU A 131 6.96 6.44 2.89
C LEU A 131 7.05 6.84 1.41
N GLY A 132 6.41 7.94 1.00
CA GLY A 132 6.46 8.45 -0.37
C GLY A 132 5.54 7.70 -1.34
N TRP A 133 4.45 7.13 -0.82
CA TRP A 133 3.40 6.54 -1.65
C TRP A 133 2.56 7.60 -2.36
#